data_26126d81ac6d0a11629344129c376282
#
_entry.id   26126d81ac6d0a11629344129c376282
#
_cell.length_a   1.000
_cell.length_b   1.000
_cell.length_c   1.000
_cell.angle_alpha   90.00
_cell.angle_beta   90.00
_cell.angle_gamma   90.00
#
_symmetry.space_group_name_H-M   'P 1'
#
loop_
_entity.id
_entity.type
_entity.pdbx_description
1 polymer ?
#
loop_
_entity_poly.entity_id
_entity_poly.type
_entity_poly.pdbx_seq_one_letter_code
_entity_poly.pdbx_strand_id
1 'polypeptide(L)'
;AAAVERIYGNPSWADEFRQAFAAALDDRAADKTAILAFLTSDVGRRAVGLEISARRALLDEAVEEASKLKLAELRDAKDARLAAIREFVSVNDLIDANVMGGLNANLAFYKGLNAAGAFETAMSEAEILEDVWSQEPALRAETEDWLLSFLVLAYAPLSDADLADYTAFSRTEPGQDLNAALFAGFDRVFVKISAALGSAAAVFAAGEDL
;
A
#
# COMPACT_ATOMS: atom_id res chain seq x y z
N ALA A 1 -21.31 -1.50 10.94
CA ALA A 1 -20.17 -1.34 11.84
C ALA A 1 -19.60 -2.70 12.25
N ALA A 2 -20.38 -3.62 12.86
CA ALA A 2 -19.91 -4.90 13.39
C ALA A 2 -19.25 -5.83 12.35
N ALA A 3 -19.75 -5.89 11.12
CA ALA A 3 -19.15 -6.70 10.06
C ALA A 3 -17.78 -6.17 9.63
N VAL A 4 -17.65 -4.86 9.51
CA VAL A 4 -16.38 -4.20 9.16
C VAL A 4 -15.34 -4.46 10.26
N GLU A 5 -15.71 -4.28 11.53
CA GLU A 5 -14.82 -4.57 12.68
C GLU A 5 -14.37 -6.03 12.69
N ARG A 6 -15.27 -6.98 12.42
CA ARG A 6 -14.94 -8.41 12.35
C ARG A 6 -14.01 -8.75 11.18
N ILE A 7 -14.21 -8.11 10.01
CA ILE A 7 -13.36 -8.33 8.83
C ILE A 7 -11.95 -7.80 9.11
N TYR A 8 -11.81 -6.54 9.53
CA TYR A 8 -10.49 -5.95 9.81
C TYR A 8 -9.81 -6.52 11.05
N GLY A 9 -10.59 -6.90 12.07
CA GLY A 9 -10.10 -7.49 13.33
C GLY A 9 -9.73 -8.97 13.25
N ASN A 10 -9.80 -9.61 12.07
CA ASN A 10 -9.47 -11.01 11.94
C ASN A 10 -7.96 -11.24 12.18
N PRO A 11 -7.58 -12.01 13.22
CA PRO A 11 -6.17 -12.22 13.58
C PRO A 11 -5.37 -12.99 12.52
N SER A 12 -6.04 -13.68 11.59
CA SER A 12 -5.36 -14.45 10.55
C SER A 12 -4.65 -13.57 9.49
N TRP A 13 -4.97 -12.28 9.40
CA TRP A 13 -4.35 -11.40 8.40
C TRP A 13 -2.84 -11.29 8.56
N ALA A 14 -2.35 -11.28 9.79
CA ALA A 14 -0.92 -11.27 10.05
C ALA A 14 -0.22 -12.54 9.56
N ASP A 15 -0.87 -13.70 9.68
CA ASP A 15 -0.32 -14.97 9.21
C ASP A 15 -0.40 -15.10 7.69
N GLU A 16 -1.48 -14.64 7.07
CA GLU A 16 -1.62 -14.56 5.61
C GLU A 16 -0.53 -13.67 5.00
N PHE A 17 -0.30 -12.48 5.61
CA PHE A 17 0.79 -11.61 5.19
C PHE A 17 2.15 -12.32 5.29
N ARG A 18 2.47 -12.90 6.44
CA ARG A 18 3.77 -13.57 6.68
C ARG A 18 4.00 -14.72 5.69
N GLN A 19 2.96 -15.51 5.41
CA GLN A 19 3.05 -16.62 4.45
C GLN A 19 3.33 -16.12 3.04
N ALA A 20 2.58 -15.13 2.55
CA ALA A 20 2.79 -14.58 1.22
C ALA A 20 4.14 -13.87 1.08
N PHE A 21 4.54 -13.09 2.09
CA PHE A 21 5.84 -12.44 2.17
C PHE A 21 6.99 -13.45 2.13
N ALA A 22 6.94 -14.50 2.95
CA ALA A 22 7.98 -15.53 2.99
C ALA A 22 8.06 -16.30 1.66
N ALA A 23 6.92 -16.67 1.09
CA ALA A 23 6.87 -17.35 -0.21
C ALA A 23 7.49 -16.49 -1.32
N ALA A 24 7.17 -15.20 -1.37
CA ALA A 24 7.71 -14.28 -2.36
C ALA A 24 9.24 -14.12 -2.25
N LEU A 25 9.81 -14.13 -1.03
CA LEU A 25 11.26 -14.12 -0.83
C LEU A 25 11.90 -15.45 -1.27
N ASP A 26 11.24 -16.59 -1.01
CA ASP A 26 11.74 -17.91 -1.40
C ASP A 26 11.70 -18.09 -2.93
N ASP A 27 10.61 -17.68 -3.58
CA ASP A 27 10.46 -17.76 -5.04
C ASP A 27 11.51 -16.93 -5.79
N ARG A 28 11.97 -15.84 -5.19
CA ARG A 28 13.03 -14.97 -5.74
C ARG A 28 14.44 -15.43 -5.36
N ALA A 29 14.57 -16.46 -4.53
CA ALA A 29 15.84 -16.86 -3.91
C ALA A 29 16.57 -15.69 -3.22
N ALA A 30 15.80 -14.80 -2.59
CA ALA A 30 16.27 -13.53 -2.04
C ALA A 30 17.39 -13.70 -1.00
N ASP A 31 18.38 -12.82 -1.02
CA ASP A 31 19.42 -12.75 0.00
C ASP A 31 18.88 -12.18 1.31
N LYS A 32 18.25 -13.06 2.09
CA LYS A 32 17.68 -12.72 3.40
C LYS A 32 18.72 -12.18 4.39
N THR A 33 19.99 -12.55 4.24
CA THR A 33 21.06 -12.04 5.10
C THR A 33 21.34 -10.57 4.82
N ALA A 34 21.43 -10.18 3.54
CA ALA A 34 21.59 -8.77 3.14
C ALA A 34 20.38 -7.93 3.54
N ILE A 35 19.15 -8.45 3.35
CA ILE A 35 17.93 -7.80 3.78
C ILE A 35 17.93 -7.55 5.29
N LEU A 36 18.23 -8.57 6.10
CA LEU A 36 18.27 -8.44 7.55
C LEU A 36 19.39 -7.50 8.01
N ALA A 37 20.55 -7.53 7.36
CA ALA A 37 21.65 -6.62 7.67
C ALA A 37 21.22 -5.16 7.46
N PHE A 38 20.51 -4.84 6.38
CA PHE A 38 19.97 -3.50 6.18
C PHE A 38 18.90 -3.15 7.21
N LEU A 39 17.87 -3.98 7.39
CA LEU A 39 16.76 -3.70 8.30
C LEU A 39 17.19 -3.56 9.76
N THR A 40 18.31 -4.18 10.14
CA THR A 40 18.91 -4.06 11.49
C THR A 40 19.97 -2.98 11.59
N SER A 41 20.35 -2.32 10.50
CA SER A 41 21.23 -1.15 10.51
C SER A 41 20.56 0.06 11.17
N ASP A 42 21.32 1.10 11.49
CA ASP A 42 20.77 2.31 12.09
C ASP A 42 19.83 3.04 11.11
N VAL A 43 20.20 3.09 9.83
CA VAL A 43 19.37 3.70 8.77
C VAL A 43 18.09 2.91 8.58
N GLY A 44 18.16 1.58 8.41
CA GLY A 44 16.99 0.72 8.19
C GLY A 44 15.99 0.78 9.34
N ARG A 45 16.47 0.63 10.59
CA ARG A 45 15.59 0.74 11.77
C ARG A 45 14.93 2.10 11.87
N ARG A 46 15.69 3.17 11.60
CA ARG A 46 15.19 4.54 11.66
C ARG A 46 14.15 4.80 10.59
N ALA A 47 14.42 4.45 9.34
CA ALA A 47 13.51 4.65 8.23
C ALA A 47 12.17 3.91 8.45
N VAL A 48 12.21 2.60 8.73
CA VAL A 48 11.00 1.80 9.00
C VAL A 48 10.24 2.32 10.22
N GLY A 49 10.94 2.72 11.29
CA GLY A 49 10.32 3.32 12.47
C GLY A 49 9.58 4.62 12.17
N LEU A 50 10.16 5.47 11.31
CA LEU A 50 9.54 6.72 10.86
C LEU A 50 8.31 6.47 9.97
N GLU A 51 8.38 5.50 9.06
CA GLU A 51 7.23 5.11 8.23
C GLU A 51 6.05 4.62 9.09
N ILE A 52 6.31 3.76 10.06
CA ILE A 52 5.28 3.29 11.00
C ILE A 52 4.69 4.46 11.80
N SER A 53 5.53 5.38 12.27
CA SER A 53 5.10 6.54 13.04
C SER A 53 4.26 7.50 12.21
N ALA A 54 4.67 7.76 10.96
CA ALA A 54 3.93 8.62 10.04
C ALA A 54 2.56 8.02 9.67
N ARG A 55 2.46 6.71 9.42
CA ARG A 55 1.17 6.04 9.18
C ARG A 55 0.20 6.20 10.35
N ARG A 56 0.70 6.14 11.58
CA ARG A 56 -0.13 6.37 12.77
C ARG A 56 -0.53 7.83 12.91
N ALA A 57 0.38 8.75 12.61
CA ALA A 57 0.11 10.18 12.70
C ALA A 57 -0.95 10.63 11.67
N LEU A 58 -0.96 10.05 10.47
CA LEU A 58 -1.93 10.33 9.40
C LEU A 58 -3.36 9.83 9.71
N LEU A 59 -3.59 9.16 10.84
CA LEU A 59 -4.96 8.92 11.33
C LEU A 59 -5.60 10.19 11.88
N ASP A 60 -4.83 11.24 12.14
CA ASP A 60 -5.30 12.57 12.50
C ASP A 60 -5.43 13.44 11.24
N GLU A 61 -6.65 13.87 10.93
CA GLU A 61 -6.96 14.69 9.75
C GLU A 61 -6.13 15.99 9.68
N ALA A 62 -5.83 16.60 10.83
CA ALA A 62 -5.02 17.81 10.86
C ALA A 62 -3.56 17.54 10.45
N VAL A 63 -3.02 16.36 10.79
CA VAL A 63 -1.69 15.92 10.34
C VAL A 63 -1.70 15.61 8.85
N GLU A 64 -2.75 14.96 8.37
CA GLU A 64 -2.90 14.67 6.94
C GLU A 64 -2.93 15.96 6.12
N GLU A 65 -3.76 16.91 6.48
CA GLU A 65 -3.84 18.21 5.81
C GLU A 65 -2.51 18.98 5.87
N ALA A 66 -1.85 19.00 7.03
CA ALA A 66 -0.53 19.62 7.15
C ALA A 66 0.51 18.97 6.23
N SER A 67 0.48 17.65 6.06
CA SER A 67 1.41 16.95 5.17
C SER A 67 1.15 17.25 3.69
N LYS A 68 -0.11 17.39 3.27
CA LYS A 68 -0.50 17.82 1.93
C LYS A 68 -0.05 19.25 1.63
N LEU A 69 -0.25 20.17 2.57
CA LEU A 69 0.22 21.54 2.45
C LEU A 69 1.75 21.59 2.33
N LYS A 70 2.46 20.80 3.13
CA LYS A 70 3.91 20.71 3.05
C LYS A 70 4.40 20.19 1.71
N LEU A 71 3.74 19.18 1.15
CA LEU A 71 4.04 18.68 -0.19
C LEU A 71 3.86 19.77 -1.25
N ALA A 72 2.78 20.57 -1.17
CA ALA A 72 2.53 21.68 -2.09
C ALA A 72 3.65 22.72 -2.01
N GLU A 73 4.05 23.15 -0.80
CA GLU A 73 5.19 24.05 -0.59
C GLU A 73 6.48 23.54 -1.24
N LEU A 74 6.80 22.24 -1.05
CA LEU A 74 8.01 21.65 -1.62
C LEU A 74 7.95 21.56 -3.17
N ARG A 75 6.75 21.33 -3.73
CA ARG A 75 6.52 21.34 -5.18
C ARG A 75 6.78 22.75 -5.76
N ASP A 76 6.21 23.77 -5.14
CA ASP A 76 6.34 25.16 -5.58
C ASP A 76 7.79 25.66 -5.49
N ALA A 77 8.48 25.27 -4.40
CA ALA A 77 9.89 25.60 -4.20
C ALA A 77 10.84 24.78 -5.09
N LYS A 78 10.38 23.75 -5.79
CA LYS A 78 11.21 22.77 -6.51
C LYS A 78 12.33 22.21 -5.60
N ASP A 79 11.93 21.85 -4.39
CA ASP A 79 12.84 21.48 -3.31
C ASP A 79 13.64 20.21 -3.66
N ALA A 80 14.94 20.22 -3.38
CA ALA A 80 15.82 19.08 -3.65
C ALA A 80 15.44 17.83 -2.81
N ARG A 81 14.89 18.04 -1.61
CA ARG A 81 14.40 16.95 -0.78
C ARG A 81 13.24 16.20 -1.41
N LEU A 82 12.30 16.92 -2.03
CA LEU A 82 11.21 16.30 -2.78
C LEU A 82 11.73 15.52 -3.99
N ALA A 83 12.77 16.04 -4.67
CA ALA A 83 13.40 15.29 -5.76
C ALA A 83 14.02 13.97 -5.29
N ALA A 84 14.69 13.96 -4.13
CA ALA A 84 15.25 12.74 -3.54
C ALA A 84 14.15 11.73 -3.11
N ILE A 85 13.03 12.21 -2.56
CA ILE A 85 11.88 11.36 -2.23
C ILE A 85 11.26 10.76 -3.51
N ARG A 86 11.11 11.54 -4.58
CA ARG A 86 10.62 11.04 -5.87
C ARG A 86 11.54 9.98 -6.48
N GLU A 87 12.85 10.15 -6.32
CA GLU A 87 13.83 9.16 -6.73
C GLU A 87 13.64 7.84 -5.96
N PHE A 88 13.48 7.91 -4.63
CA PHE A 88 13.15 6.73 -3.80
C PHE A 88 11.86 6.04 -4.26
N VAL A 89 10.80 6.83 -4.53
CA VAL A 89 9.51 6.32 -5.05
C VAL A 89 9.70 5.59 -6.38
N SER A 90 10.47 6.18 -7.30
CA SER A 90 10.73 5.60 -8.62
C SER A 90 11.58 4.33 -8.54
N VAL A 91 12.62 4.31 -7.70
CA VAL A 91 13.50 3.15 -7.51
C VAL A 91 12.75 1.94 -6.99
N ASN A 92 11.75 2.16 -6.14
CA ASN A 92 10.93 1.11 -5.54
C ASN A 92 9.61 0.85 -6.31
N ASP A 93 9.37 1.52 -7.43
CA ASP A 93 8.13 1.41 -8.23
C ASP A 93 6.85 1.57 -7.38
N LEU A 94 6.91 2.47 -6.37
CA LEU A 94 5.87 2.53 -5.35
C LEU A 94 4.51 2.97 -5.90
N ILE A 95 4.46 3.83 -6.92
CA ILE A 95 3.18 4.29 -7.49
C ILE A 95 2.51 3.13 -8.21
N ASP A 96 3.18 2.49 -9.16
CA ASP A 96 2.60 1.41 -9.95
C ASP A 96 2.21 0.22 -9.06
N ALA A 97 3.05 -0.15 -8.11
CA ALA A 97 2.76 -1.24 -7.17
C ALA A 97 1.53 -0.95 -6.29
N ASN A 98 1.37 0.28 -5.77
CA ASN A 98 0.18 0.66 -5.01
C ASN A 98 -1.08 0.75 -5.88
N VAL A 99 -0.98 1.30 -7.10
CA VAL A 99 -2.09 1.35 -8.06
C VAL A 99 -2.56 -0.06 -8.41
N MET A 100 -1.64 -0.96 -8.74
CA MET A 100 -2.00 -2.37 -9.03
C MET A 100 -2.65 -3.05 -7.83
N GLY A 101 -2.11 -2.85 -6.62
CA GLY A 101 -2.72 -3.37 -5.39
C GLY A 101 -4.13 -2.82 -5.16
N GLY A 102 -4.36 -1.52 -5.41
CA GLY A 102 -5.67 -0.89 -5.33
C GLY A 102 -6.66 -1.46 -6.36
N LEU A 103 -6.24 -1.64 -7.61
CA LEU A 103 -7.06 -2.25 -8.66
C LEU A 103 -7.40 -3.71 -8.34
N ASN A 104 -6.44 -4.50 -7.82
CA ASN A 104 -6.68 -5.87 -7.37
C ASN A 104 -7.70 -5.92 -6.22
N ALA A 105 -7.58 -5.00 -5.27
CA ALA A 105 -8.53 -4.88 -4.16
C ALA A 105 -9.93 -4.50 -4.65
N ASN A 106 -10.05 -3.54 -5.57
CA ASN A 106 -11.33 -3.16 -6.18
C ASN A 106 -11.94 -4.33 -6.96
N LEU A 107 -11.15 -5.03 -7.76
CA LEU A 107 -11.60 -6.23 -8.48
C LEU A 107 -12.15 -7.29 -7.51
N ALA A 108 -11.44 -7.53 -6.41
CA ALA A 108 -11.89 -8.48 -5.40
C ALA A 108 -13.20 -8.03 -4.70
N PHE A 109 -13.36 -6.74 -4.44
CA PHE A 109 -14.57 -6.16 -3.90
C PHE A 109 -15.78 -6.35 -4.83
N TYR A 110 -15.64 -6.02 -6.12
CA TYR A 110 -16.70 -6.23 -7.12
C TYR A 110 -17.04 -7.71 -7.29
N LYS A 111 -16.03 -8.59 -7.29
CA LYS A 111 -16.26 -10.04 -7.32
C LYS A 111 -17.03 -10.52 -6.07
N GLY A 112 -16.73 -9.95 -4.90
CA GLY A 112 -17.45 -10.21 -3.66
C GLY A 112 -18.92 -9.76 -3.72
N LEU A 113 -19.18 -8.54 -4.21
CA LEU A 113 -20.53 -8.02 -4.46
C LEU A 113 -21.32 -8.93 -5.41
N ASN A 114 -20.71 -9.27 -6.54
CA ASN A 114 -21.34 -10.07 -7.60
C ASN A 114 -21.69 -11.49 -7.11
N ALA A 115 -20.77 -12.13 -6.40
CA ALA A 115 -20.97 -13.46 -5.84
C ALA A 115 -22.07 -13.51 -4.76
N ALA A 116 -22.26 -12.41 -4.03
CA ALA A 116 -23.31 -12.28 -3.02
C ALA A 116 -24.66 -11.74 -3.56
N GLY A 117 -24.79 -11.59 -4.89
CA GLY A 117 -26.04 -11.22 -5.53
C GLY A 117 -26.44 -9.74 -5.40
N ALA A 118 -25.47 -8.84 -5.28
CA ALA A 118 -25.71 -7.40 -5.15
C ALA A 118 -26.34 -6.76 -6.41
N PHE A 119 -26.21 -7.41 -7.56
CA PHE A 119 -26.70 -6.92 -8.84
C PHE A 119 -27.91 -7.71 -9.30
N GLU A 120 -28.91 -7.04 -9.90
CA GLU A 120 -30.11 -7.70 -10.49
C GLU A 120 -29.71 -8.75 -11.54
N THR A 121 -28.68 -8.46 -12.32
CA THR A 121 -28.03 -9.40 -13.24
C THR A 121 -26.55 -9.48 -12.88
N ALA A 122 -26.05 -10.69 -12.67
CA ALA A 122 -24.63 -10.89 -12.37
C ALA A 122 -23.76 -10.29 -13.49
N MET A 123 -22.79 -9.47 -13.10
CA MET A 123 -21.79 -8.93 -14.03
C MET A 123 -20.86 -10.03 -14.51
N SER A 124 -20.50 -10.00 -15.78
CA SER A 124 -19.43 -10.84 -16.30
C SER A 124 -18.05 -10.37 -15.77
N GLU A 125 -17.07 -11.25 -15.81
CA GLU A 125 -15.71 -10.89 -15.41
C GLU A 125 -15.12 -9.77 -16.29
N ALA A 126 -15.46 -9.72 -17.56
CA ALA A 126 -15.03 -8.68 -18.49
C ALA A 126 -15.60 -7.30 -18.12
N GLU A 127 -16.90 -7.23 -17.77
CA GLU A 127 -17.53 -5.98 -17.32
C GLU A 127 -16.93 -5.47 -16.01
N ILE A 128 -16.66 -6.36 -15.04
CA ILE A 128 -16.00 -5.99 -13.79
C ILE A 128 -14.57 -5.46 -14.07
N LEU A 129 -13.82 -6.12 -14.93
CA LEU A 129 -12.48 -5.69 -15.30
C LEU A 129 -12.49 -4.33 -16.00
N GLU A 130 -13.41 -4.08 -16.93
CA GLU A 130 -13.53 -2.79 -17.61
C GLU A 130 -13.84 -1.67 -16.62
N ASP A 131 -14.76 -1.90 -15.70
CA ASP A 131 -15.14 -0.95 -14.65
C ASP A 131 -13.94 -0.60 -13.75
N VAL A 132 -13.23 -1.62 -13.27
CA VAL A 132 -12.06 -1.44 -12.42
C VAL A 132 -10.92 -0.71 -13.15
N TRP A 133 -10.63 -1.08 -14.40
CA TRP A 133 -9.59 -0.42 -15.18
C TRP A 133 -9.93 1.04 -15.52
N SER A 134 -11.19 1.38 -15.66
CA SER A 134 -11.61 2.77 -15.89
C SER A 134 -11.23 3.71 -14.74
N GLN A 135 -11.01 3.18 -13.54
CA GLN A 135 -10.64 3.94 -12.34
C GLN A 135 -9.13 4.20 -12.24
N GLU A 136 -8.30 3.52 -13.04
CA GLU A 136 -6.82 3.59 -12.95
C GLU A 136 -6.28 5.03 -12.96
N PRO A 137 -6.67 5.94 -13.89
CA PRO A 137 -6.10 7.28 -13.94
C PRO A 137 -6.37 8.11 -12.67
N ALA A 138 -7.57 8.01 -12.11
CA ALA A 138 -7.93 8.71 -10.88
C ALA A 138 -7.19 8.11 -9.67
N LEU A 139 -7.18 6.78 -9.56
CA LEU A 139 -6.47 6.07 -8.51
C LEU A 139 -4.96 6.38 -8.52
N ARG A 140 -4.36 6.49 -9.70
CA ARG A 140 -2.94 6.84 -9.86
C ARG A 140 -2.66 8.24 -9.33
N ALA A 141 -3.47 9.22 -9.69
CA ALA A 141 -3.29 10.59 -9.23
C ALA A 141 -3.43 10.70 -7.70
N GLU A 142 -4.44 10.07 -7.14
CA GLU A 142 -4.67 10.02 -5.69
C GLU A 142 -3.52 9.29 -4.96
N THR A 143 -3.06 8.16 -5.52
CA THR A 143 -1.95 7.38 -4.98
C THR A 143 -0.65 8.18 -4.97
N GLU A 144 -0.33 8.90 -6.06
CA GLU A 144 0.88 9.73 -6.12
C GLU A 144 0.84 10.83 -5.06
N ASP A 145 -0.27 11.55 -4.94
CA ASP A 145 -0.41 12.64 -3.98
C ASP A 145 -0.35 12.14 -2.54
N TRP A 146 -1.06 11.07 -2.24
CA TRP A 146 -1.03 10.47 -0.91
C TRP A 146 0.36 9.94 -0.55
N LEU A 147 0.98 9.18 -1.45
CA LEU A 147 2.29 8.58 -1.22
C LEU A 147 3.38 9.63 -0.99
N LEU A 148 3.40 10.68 -1.82
CA LEU A 148 4.37 11.76 -1.66
C LEU A 148 4.15 12.55 -0.36
N SER A 149 2.90 12.84 0.02
CA SER A 149 2.61 13.53 1.29
C SER A 149 3.01 12.67 2.49
N PHE A 150 2.73 11.37 2.46
CA PHE A 150 3.17 10.40 3.46
C PHE A 150 4.70 10.36 3.61
N LEU A 151 5.43 10.25 2.50
CA LEU A 151 6.90 10.16 2.54
C LEU A 151 7.56 11.49 2.91
N VAL A 152 6.99 12.62 2.54
CA VAL A 152 7.43 13.94 3.02
C VAL A 152 7.33 14.02 4.54
N LEU A 153 6.23 13.55 5.12
CA LEU A 153 6.05 13.49 6.58
C LEU A 153 7.02 12.48 7.21
N ALA A 154 7.05 11.25 6.69
CA ALA A 154 7.83 10.16 7.26
C ALA A 154 9.33 10.47 7.28
N TYR A 155 9.85 11.00 6.19
CA TYR A 155 11.29 11.25 6.05
C TYR A 155 11.74 12.65 6.46
N ALA A 156 10.84 13.52 6.94
CA ALA A 156 11.25 14.84 7.44
C ALA A 156 12.38 14.79 8.48
N PRO A 157 12.41 13.81 9.44
CA PRO A 157 13.51 13.69 10.40
C PRO A 157 14.73 12.92 9.88
N LEU A 158 14.68 12.33 8.69
CA LEU A 158 15.77 11.56 8.13
C LEU A 158 16.78 12.50 7.46
N SER A 159 18.08 12.30 7.66
CA SER A 159 19.08 13.11 6.95
C SER A 159 19.09 12.79 5.45
N ASP A 160 19.64 13.71 4.64
CA ASP A 160 19.79 13.46 3.19
C ASP A 160 20.70 12.26 2.92
N ALA A 161 21.73 12.07 3.74
CA ALA A 161 22.62 10.92 3.65
C ALA A 161 21.87 9.60 3.95
N ASP A 162 21.09 9.57 5.03
CA ASP A 162 20.30 8.37 5.39
C ASP A 162 19.27 8.02 4.29
N LEU A 163 18.61 9.03 3.69
CA LEU A 163 17.69 8.80 2.57
C LEU A 163 18.43 8.28 1.33
N ALA A 164 19.61 8.82 1.04
CA ALA A 164 20.43 8.34 -0.06
C ALA A 164 20.90 6.89 0.16
N ASP A 165 21.30 6.53 1.39
CA ASP A 165 21.68 5.17 1.76
C ASP A 165 20.50 4.20 1.64
N TYR A 166 19.30 4.62 2.06
CA TYR A 166 18.09 3.80 1.89
C TYR A 166 17.75 3.62 0.40
N THR A 167 17.82 4.68 -0.39
CA THR A 167 17.62 4.62 -1.84
C THR A 167 18.66 3.72 -2.52
N ALA A 168 19.93 3.78 -2.07
CA ALA A 168 20.99 2.93 -2.58
C ALA A 168 20.74 1.45 -2.28
N PHE A 169 20.30 1.11 -1.05
CA PHE A 169 19.87 -0.26 -0.72
C PHE A 169 18.69 -0.69 -1.59
N SER A 170 17.68 0.17 -1.77
CA SER A 170 16.51 -0.13 -2.60
C SER A 170 16.85 -0.47 -4.06
N ARG A 171 18.00 0.01 -4.58
CA ARG A 171 18.48 -0.34 -5.93
C ARG A 171 19.15 -1.72 -6.01
N THR A 172 19.53 -2.28 -4.89
CA THR A 172 20.14 -3.62 -4.87
C THR A 172 19.10 -4.71 -5.12
N GLU A 173 19.55 -5.87 -5.60
CA GLU A 173 18.66 -7.04 -5.76
C GLU A 173 17.95 -7.41 -4.45
N PRO A 174 18.63 -7.50 -3.28
CA PRO A 174 17.95 -7.73 -2.00
C PRO A 174 16.91 -6.65 -1.63
N GLY A 175 17.17 -5.38 -1.97
CA GLY A 175 16.22 -4.28 -1.75
C GLY A 175 14.97 -4.43 -2.61
N GLN A 176 15.13 -4.77 -3.88
CA GLN A 176 14.03 -5.03 -4.80
C GLN A 176 13.21 -6.27 -4.40
N ASP A 177 13.88 -7.33 -3.95
CA ASP A 177 13.22 -8.54 -3.47
C ASP A 177 12.41 -8.28 -2.20
N LEU A 178 12.95 -7.51 -1.26
CA LEU A 178 12.24 -7.07 -0.06
C LEU A 178 10.97 -6.28 -0.43
N ASN A 179 11.10 -5.30 -1.34
CA ASN A 179 9.98 -4.47 -1.78
C ASN A 179 8.89 -5.32 -2.44
N ALA A 180 9.26 -6.19 -3.37
CA ALA A 180 8.33 -7.09 -4.05
C ALA A 180 7.62 -8.04 -3.07
N ALA A 181 8.34 -8.58 -2.08
CA ALA A 181 7.76 -9.46 -1.07
C ALA A 181 6.78 -8.71 -0.15
N LEU A 182 7.07 -7.46 0.21
CA LEU A 182 6.15 -6.61 0.98
C LEU A 182 4.84 -6.39 0.21
N PHE A 183 4.91 -6.04 -1.07
CA PHE A 183 3.73 -5.87 -1.90
C PHE A 183 2.93 -7.16 -2.06
N ALA A 184 3.59 -8.31 -2.26
CA ALA A 184 2.92 -9.61 -2.33
C ALA A 184 2.17 -9.94 -1.01
N GLY A 185 2.77 -9.64 0.13
CA GLY A 185 2.14 -9.80 1.44
C GLY A 185 0.90 -8.93 1.61
N PHE A 186 1.00 -7.65 1.28
CA PHE A 186 -0.13 -6.71 1.39
C PHE A 186 -1.23 -7.01 0.38
N ASP A 187 -0.90 -7.28 -0.88
CA ASP A 187 -1.88 -7.63 -1.92
C ASP A 187 -2.71 -8.85 -1.49
N ARG A 188 -2.06 -9.90 -0.98
CA ARG A 188 -2.74 -11.09 -0.46
C ARG A 188 -3.79 -10.75 0.60
N VAL A 189 -3.48 -9.87 1.52
CA VAL A 189 -4.38 -9.47 2.62
C VAL A 189 -5.48 -8.55 2.11
N PHE A 190 -5.15 -7.52 1.34
CA PHE A 190 -6.13 -6.54 0.86
C PHE A 190 -7.14 -7.14 -0.10
N VAL A 191 -6.73 -8.03 -0.99
CA VAL A 191 -7.65 -8.78 -1.87
C VAL A 191 -8.68 -9.56 -1.06
N LYS A 192 -8.26 -10.26 0.00
CA LYS A 192 -9.17 -11.03 0.86
C LYS A 192 -10.11 -10.13 1.67
N ILE A 193 -9.59 -9.05 2.24
CA ILE A 193 -10.40 -8.06 2.98
C ILE A 193 -11.44 -7.45 2.05
N SER A 194 -11.03 -7.02 0.85
CA SER A 194 -11.92 -6.38 -0.11
C SER A 194 -13.03 -7.32 -0.61
N ALA A 195 -12.70 -8.59 -0.89
CA ALA A 195 -13.71 -9.58 -1.24
C ALA A 195 -14.73 -9.79 -0.11
N ALA A 196 -14.26 -9.88 1.14
CA ALA A 196 -15.15 -10.02 2.29
C ALA A 196 -16.03 -8.78 2.50
N LEU A 197 -15.48 -7.56 2.28
CA LEU A 197 -16.22 -6.32 2.35
C LEU A 197 -17.28 -6.23 1.23
N GLY A 198 -16.95 -6.63 0.02
CA GLY A 198 -17.89 -6.69 -1.08
C GLY A 198 -19.09 -7.62 -0.78
N SER A 199 -18.81 -8.83 -0.28
CA SER A 199 -19.85 -9.75 0.12
C SER A 199 -20.72 -9.21 1.27
N ALA A 200 -20.09 -8.59 2.27
CA ALA A 200 -20.84 -7.99 3.39
C ALA A 200 -21.69 -6.78 2.94
N ALA A 201 -21.22 -5.98 2.00
CA ALA A 201 -21.97 -4.85 1.45
C ALA A 201 -23.21 -5.31 0.69
N ALA A 202 -23.12 -6.42 -0.07
CA ALA A 202 -24.25 -7.02 -0.77
C ALA A 202 -25.35 -7.49 0.19
N VAL A 203 -24.97 -8.21 1.25
CA VAL A 203 -25.89 -8.70 2.29
C VAL A 203 -26.60 -7.53 2.99
N PHE A 204 -25.85 -6.48 3.32
CA PHE A 204 -26.42 -5.27 3.93
C PHE A 204 -27.41 -4.55 2.98
N ALA A 205 -27.07 -4.45 1.69
CA ALA A 205 -27.95 -3.83 0.68
C ALA A 205 -29.26 -4.63 0.47
N ALA A 206 -29.21 -5.94 0.65
CA ALA A 206 -30.41 -6.81 0.61
C ALA A 206 -31.32 -6.68 1.84
N GLY A 207 -30.93 -5.89 2.85
CA GLY A 207 -31.71 -5.68 4.08
C GLY A 207 -31.58 -6.80 5.10
N GLU A 208 -30.59 -7.66 4.96
CA GLU A 208 -30.25 -8.68 5.95
C GLU A 208 -29.33 -8.09 7.03
N ASP A 209 -29.62 -8.39 8.31
CA ASP A 209 -28.77 -7.99 9.45
C ASP A 209 -27.46 -8.76 9.42
N LEU A 210 -26.31 -8.06 9.54
CA LEU A 210 -24.94 -8.59 9.55
C LEU A 210 -24.43 -8.89 10.96
#